data_1bdee42efc4576ed95c8df60d3685fd7
#
_entry.id   1bdee42efc4576ed95c8df60d3685fd7
#
_cell.length_a   1.000
_cell.length_b   1.000
_cell.length_c   1.000
_cell.angle_alpha   90.00
_cell.angle_beta   90.00
_cell.angle_gamma   90.00
#
_symmetry.space_group_name_H-M   'P 1'
#
loop_
_entity.id
_entity.type
_entity.pdbx_description
1 polymer ?
#
loop_
_entity_poly.entity_id
_entity_poly.type
_entity_poly.pdbx_seq_one_letter_code
_entity_poly.pdbx_strand_id
1 'polypeptide(L)'
;VAEIMIIFLATLAGLPAPLTAIQLLWLNLITDGAPALALAMEKGDPDIMDQKPRAKAEPIVNRSMGIGIVIQTIVQTGAVLGAFVMGLIWHLEAGAIIPSGMNALSFVIAHDWRGIDVQTAETMAFVTLSLAELFRAYTVRSERASLFQIGVFSNKYMQYAVGLSITLLLIVCAVPFLQPIFNTHFLS
;
A
#
# COMPACT_ATOMS: atom_id res chain seq x y z
N VAL A 1 5.32 7.08 -4.43
CA VAL A 1 6.27 6.46 -5.40
C VAL A 1 5.88 5.02 -5.68
N ALA A 2 5.58 4.20 -4.65
CA ALA A 2 5.21 2.79 -4.84
C ALA A 2 3.98 2.62 -5.74
N GLU A 3 2.94 3.41 -5.57
CA GLU A 3 1.72 3.37 -6.40
C GLU A 3 2.03 3.51 -7.90
N ILE A 4 2.89 4.47 -8.25
CA ILE A 4 3.32 4.69 -9.63
C ILE A 4 4.09 3.48 -10.15
N MET A 5 5.00 2.92 -9.35
CA MET A 5 5.78 1.74 -9.73
C MET A 5 4.90 0.50 -9.90
N ILE A 6 3.90 0.32 -9.05
CA ILE A 6 2.94 -0.78 -9.14
C ILE A 6 2.20 -0.74 -10.49
N ILE A 7 1.62 0.42 -10.83
CA ILE A 7 0.88 0.59 -12.08
C ILE A 7 1.81 0.46 -13.29
N PHE A 8 2.98 1.06 -13.23
CA PHE A 8 3.96 1.01 -14.31
C PHE A 8 4.44 -0.42 -14.61
N LEU A 9 4.83 -1.16 -13.58
CA LEU A 9 5.30 -2.54 -13.74
C LEU A 9 4.18 -3.49 -14.17
N ALA A 10 2.97 -3.32 -13.64
CA ALA A 10 1.80 -4.11 -14.09
C ALA A 10 1.52 -3.85 -15.57
N THR A 11 1.57 -2.60 -16.01
CA THR A 11 1.37 -2.23 -17.42
C THR A 11 2.46 -2.80 -18.33
N LEU A 12 3.74 -2.74 -17.91
CA LEU A 12 4.86 -3.34 -18.64
C LEU A 12 4.74 -4.86 -18.77
N ALA A 13 4.22 -5.52 -17.74
CA ALA A 13 4.00 -6.97 -17.75
C ALA A 13 2.75 -7.39 -18.54
N GLY A 14 1.99 -6.45 -19.08
CA GLY A 14 0.73 -6.74 -19.80
C GLY A 14 -0.41 -7.16 -18.89
N LEU A 15 -0.30 -6.93 -17.59
CA LEU A 15 -1.35 -7.21 -16.63
C LEU A 15 -2.44 -6.13 -16.66
N PRO A 16 -3.68 -6.43 -16.23
CA PRO A 16 -4.71 -5.42 -16.04
C PRO A 16 -4.28 -4.43 -14.95
N ALA A 17 -4.90 -3.24 -14.91
CA ALA A 17 -4.59 -2.23 -13.90
C ALA A 17 -4.87 -2.76 -12.49
N PRO A 18 -3.87 -2.79 -11.58
CA PRO A 18 -4.04 -3.36 -10.24
C PRO A 18 -4.86 -2.47 -9.31
N LEU A 19 -4.99 -1.20 -9.62
CA LEU A 19 -5.71 -0.20 -8.84
C LEU A 19 -6.53 0.69 -9.76
N THR A 20 -7.76 0.98 -9.35
CA THR A 20 -8.61 1.95 -10.04
C THR A 20 -8.29 3.39 -9.60
N ALA A 21 -8.68 4.38 -10.41
CA ALA A 21 -8.47 5.79 -10.10
C ALA A 21 -9.13 6.21 -8.77
N ILE A 22 -10.31 5.66 -8.48
CA ILE A 22 -11.04 5.96 -7.24
C ILE A 22 -10.37 5.33 -6.01
N GLN A 23 -9.78 4.15 -6.16
CA GLN A 23 -8.99 3.50 -5.12
C GLN A 23 -7.71 4.30 -4.81
N LEU A 24 -7.02 4.81 -5.82
CA LEU A 24 -5.87 5.69 -5.65
C LEU A 24 -6.24 7.00 -4.95
N LEU A 25 -7.38 7.59 -5.32
CA LEU A 25 -7.88 8.80 -4.66
C LEU A 25 -8.18 8.53 -3.19
N TRP A 26 -8.80 7.40 -2.86
CA TRP A 26 -9.10 7.00 -1.50
C TRP A 26 -7.81 6.80 -0.68
N LEU A 27 -6.80 6.12 -1.25
CA LEU A 27 -5.50 5.92 -0.62
C LEU A 27 -4.85 7.26 -0.26
N ASN A 28 -4.75 8.18 -1.22
CA ASN A 28 -4.13 9.48 -1.01
C ASN A 28 -4.89 10.36 0.00
N LEU A 29 -6.22 10.24 0.03
CA LEU A 29 -7.04 11.08 0.92
C LEU A 29 -7.12 10.52 2.34
N ILE A 30 -7.40 9.24 2.49
CA ILE A 30 -7.71 8.61 3.78
C ILE A 30 -6.46 7.96 4.37
N THR A 31 -5.81 7.09 3.62
CA THR A 31 -4.69 6.29 4.13
C THR A 31 -3.42 7.13 4.33
N ASP A 32 -3.19 8.14 3.50
CA ASP A 32 -2.05 9.04 3.65
C ASP A 32 -2.40 10.27 4.49
N GLY A 33 -3.59 10.87 4.30
CA GLY A 33 -3.98 12.12 4.93
C GLY A 33 -4.13 12.03 6.45
N ALA A 34 -4.87 11.06 6.96
CA ALA A 34 -5.11 10.93 8.39
C ALA A 34 -3.83 10.58 9.18
N PRO A 35 -3.00 9.61 8.77
CA PRO A 35 -1.71 9.37 9.41
C PRO A 35 -0.72 10.53 9.28
N ALA A 36 -0.73 11.30 8.18
CA ALA A 36 0.11 12.49 8.04
C ALA A 36 -0.21 13.55 9.09
N LEU A 37 -1.50 13.81 9.35
CA LEU A 37 -1.94 14.69 10.42
C LEU A 37 -1.52 14.17 11.80
N ALA A 38 -1.59 12.87 12.02
CA ALA A 38 -1.13 12.25 13.26
C ALA A 38 0.39 12.37 13.44
N LEU A 39 1.17 12.25 12.37
CA LEU A 39 2.62 12.47 12.38
C LEU A 39 2.97 13.93 12.69
N ALA A 40 2.17 14.89 12.24
CA ALA A 40 2.36 16.31 12.57
C ALA A 40 2.20 16.58 14.09
N MET A 41 1.47 15.72 14.81
CA MET A 41 1.29 15.77 16.26
C MET A 41 2.32 14.91 17.02
N GLU A 42 3.29 14.32 16.33
CA GLU A 42 4.34 13.49 16.93
C GLU A 42 5.28 14.35 17.78
N LYS A 43 5.71 13.79 18.88
CA LYS A 43 6.74 14.42 19.73
C LYS A 43 8.09 14.29 19.04
N GLY A 44 8.96 15.32 19.20
CA GLY A 44 10.34 15.25 18.72
C GLY A 44 11.11 14.08 19.33
N ASP A 45 12.17 13.67 18.64
CA ASP A 45 13.06 12.62 19.17
C ASP A 45 13.63 13.01 20.53
N PRO A 46 13.80 12.07 21.48
CA PRO A 46 14.26 12.35 22.84
C PRO A 46 15.62 13.05 22.90
N ASP A 47 16.47 12.82 21.89
CA ASP A 47 17.84 13.35 21.78
C ASP A 47 17.97 14.55 20.86
N ILE A 48 16.85 15.15 20.40
CA ILE A 48 16.87 16.20 19.38
C ILE A 48 17.65 17.43 19.83
N MET A 49 17.63 17.76 21.14
CA MET A 49 18.35 18.91 21.69
C MET A 49 19.86 18.67 21.80
N ASP A 50 20.32 17.43 21.79
CA ASP A 50 21.73 17.05 21.82
C ASP A 50 22.36 17.03 20.41
N GLN A 51 21.55 17.22 19.39
CA GLN A 51 21.96 17.20 17.98
C GLN A 51 22.39 18.60 17.52
N LYS A 52 23.39 18.64 16.63
CA LYS A 52 23.76 19.88 15.96
C LYS A 52 22.61 20.35 15.05
N PRO A 53 22.39 21.68 14.96
CA PRO A 53 21.41 22.22 14.02
C PRO A 53 21.69 21.74 12.59
N ARG A 54 20.63 21.48 11.84
CA ARG A 54 20.72 21.08 10.43
C ARG A 54 21.36 22.20 9.60
N ALA A 55 22.31 21.86 8.72
CA ALA A 55 22.94 22.81 7.84
C ALA A 55 21.90 23.41 6.85
N LYS A 56 21.99 24.71 6.59
CA LYS A 56 21.07 25.40 5.67
C LYS A 56 21.08 24.84 4.24
N ALA A 57 22.21 24.29 3.82
CA ALA A 57 22.41 23.71 2.49
C ALA A 57 22.06 22.22 2.43
N GLU A 58 21.66 21.60 3.54
CA GLU A 58 21.31 20.18 3.56
C GLU A 58 19.97 19.96 2.84
N PRO A 59 19.89 19.04 1.86
CA PRO A 59 18.65 18.75 1.14
C PRO A 59 17.60 18.16 2.09
N ILE A 60 16.31 18.41 1.81
CA ILE A 60 15.19 17.90 2.58
C ILE A 60 15.22 16.37 2.61
N VAL A 61 15.47 15.75 1.47
CA VAL A 61 15.70 14.31 1.34
C VAL A 61 17.19 14.04 1.38
N ASN A 62 17.69 13.56 2.51
CA ASN A 62 19.08 13.17 2.63
C ASN A 62 19.32 11.77 2.05
N ARG A 63 20.59 11.36 1.93
CA ARG A 63 20.95 10.08 1.33
C ARG A 63 20.35 8.88 2.08
N SER A 64 20.27 8.94 3.40
CA SER A 64 19.68 7.88 4.22
C SER A 64 18.17 7.74 3.96
N MET A 65 17.46 8.86 3.92
CA MET A 65 16.04 8.87 3.56
C MET A 65 15.81 8.36 2.13
N GLY A 66 16.66 8.77 1.18
CA GLY A 66 16.58 8.31 -0.20
C GLY A 66 16.71 6.79 -0.33
N ILE A 67 17.66 6.18 0.37
CA ILE A 67 17.84 4.72 0.41
C ILE A 67 16.61 4.06 1.04
N GLY A 68 16.08 4.61 2.14
CA GLY A 68 14.87 4.12 2.78
C GLY A 68 13.65 4.15 1.83
N ILE A 69 13.48 5.22 1.07
CA ILE A 69 12.41 5.34 0.06
C ILE A 69 12.55 4.27 -1.03
N VAL A 70 13.77 4.04 -1.53
CA VAL A 70 14.01 3.03 -2.57
C VAL A 70 13.69 1.62 -2.06
N ILE A 71 14.21 1.25 -0.89
CA ILE A 71 13.95 -0.06 -0.27
C ILE A 71 12.45 -0.24 -0.04
N GLN A 72 11.80 0.76 0.56
CA GLN A 72 10.36 0.73 0.81
C GLN A 72 9.57 0.56 -0.48
N THR A 73 9.92 1.30 -1.53
CA THR A 73 9.25 1.21 -2.83
C THR A 73 9.37 -0.20 -3.41
N ILE A 74 10.55 -0.81 -3.36
CA ILE A 74 10.77 -2.17 -3.87
C ILE A 74 9.94 -3.19 -3.10
N VAL A 75 10.01 -3.15 -1.77
CA VAL A 75 9.29 -4.11 -0.90
C VAL A 75 7.78 -3.97 -1.07
N GLN A 76 7.27 -2.75 -1.04
CA GLN A 76 5.85 -2.48 -1.14
C GLN A 76 5.30 -2.82 -2.53
N THR A 77 6.02 -2.45 -3.59
CA THR A 77 5.66 -2.81 -4.97
C THR A 77 5.63 -4.31 -5.15
N GLY A 78 6.64 -5.02 -4.65
CA GLY A 78 6.71 -6.48 -4.70
C GLY A 78 5.56 -7.15 -3.95
N ALA A 79 5.22 -6.67 -2.76
CA ALA A 79 4.13 -7.21 -1.96
C ALA A 79 2.77 -7.00 -2.64
N VAL A 80 2.50 -5.80 -3.15
CA VAL A 80 1.22 -5.48 -3.80
C VAL A 80 1.05 -6.20 -5.13
N LEU A 81 2.09 -6.23 -5.97
CA LEU A 81 2.05 -6.99 -7.23
C LEU A 81 1.94 -8.50 -6.97
N GLY A 82 2.60 -9.01 -5.95
CA GLY A 82 2.47 -10.40 -5.53
C GLY A 82 1.05 -10.74 -5.12
N ALA A 83 0.41 -9.90 -4.31
CA ALA A 83 -1.00 -10.07 -3.91
C ALA A 83 -1.94 -9.98 -5.12
N PHE A 84 -1.69 -9.05 -6.03
CA PHE A 84 -2.47 -8.90 -7.26
C PHE A 84 -2.38 -10.13 -8.17
N VAL A 85 -1.18 -10.61 -8.44
CA VAL A 85 -0.96 -11.82 -9.24
C VAL A 85 -1.57 -13.05 -8.57
N MET A 86 -1.47 -13.17 -7.25
CA MET A 86 -2.10 -14.26 -6.51
C MET A 86 -3.64 -14.21 -6.65
N GLY A 87 -4.24 -13.02 -6.59
CA GLY A 87 -5.67 -12.83 -6.83
C GLY A 87 -6.08 -13.20 -8.25
N LEU A 88 -5.26 -12.89 -9.28
CA LEU A 88 -5.49 -13.30 -10.65
C LEU A 88 -5.41 -14.83 -10.82
N ILE A 89 -4.41 -15.46 -10.23
CA ILE A 89 -4.25 -16.92 -10.25
C ILE A 89 -5.46 -17.59 -9.60
N TRP A 90 -5.88 -17.10 -8.45
CA TRP A 90 -7.05 -17.63 -7.75
C TRP A 90 -8.33 -17.56 -8.59
N HIS A 91 -8.54 -16.41 -9.26
CA HIS A 91 -9.67 -16.25 -10.17
C HIS A 91 -9.62 -17.24 -11.33
N LEU A 92 -8.45 -17.47 -11.93
CA LEU A 92 -8.25 -18.43 -13.02
C LEU A 92 -8.45 -19.89 -12.59
N GLU A 93 -7.95 -20.25 -11.40
CA GLU A 93 -8.14 -21.59 -10.83
C GLU A 93 -9.62 -21.86 -10.53
N ALA A 94 -10.32 -20.90 -9.92
CA ALA A 94 -11.75 -20.99 -9.66
C ALA A 94 -12.58 -21.16 -10.93
N GLY A 95 -12.16 -20.52 -12.05
CA GLY A 95 -12.78 -20.64 -13.35
C GLY A 95 -12.34 -21.85 -14.19
N ALA A 96 -11.39 -22.67 -13.68
CA ALA A 96 -10.79 -23.79 -14.40
C ALA A 96 -10.23 -23.45 -15.81
N ILE A 97 -9.69 -22.22 -15.97
CA ILE A 97 -9.25 -21.68 -17.26
C ILE A 97 -7.80 -22.08 -17.59
N ILE A 98 -7.00 -22.49 -16.59
CA ILE A 98 -5.58 -22.82 -16.80
C ILE A 98 -5.43 -24.15 -17.51
N PRO A 99 -4.79 -24.22 -18.70
CA PRO A 99 -4.55 -25.45 -19.42
C PRO A 99 -3.64 -26.41 -18.64
N SER A 100 -3.92 -27.69 -18.73
CA SER A 100 -3.08 -28.74 -18.11
C SER A 100 -1.66 -28.68 -18.68
N GLY A 101 -0.67 -28.45 -17.80
CA GLY A 101 0.75 -28.44 -18.16
C GLY A 101 1.38 -27.05 -18.32
N MET A 102 0.63 -25.95 -18.12
CA MET A 102 1.17 -24.59 -18.09
C MET A 102 1.29 -24.09 -16.64
N ASN A 103 2.39 -23.41 -16.34
CA ASN A 103 2.55 -22.77 -15.04
C ASN A 103 1.58 -21.59 -14.89
N ALA A 104 0.90 -21.49 -13.76
CA ALA A 104 -0.08 -20.41 -13.50
C ALA A 104 0.50 -19.02 -13.76
N LEU A 105 1.75 -18.77 -13.34
CA LEU A 105 2.41 -17.49 -13.54
C LEU A 105 2.65 -17.15 -15.03
N SER A 106 3.10 -18.13 -15.83
CA SER A 106 3.31 -17.92 -17.26
C SER A 106 2.00 -17.69 -18.02
N PHE A 107 0.92 -18.34 -17.55
CA PHE A 107 -0.41 -18.13 -18.10
C PHE A 107 -0.94 -16.73 -17.76
N VAL A 108 -0.77 -16.25 -16.54
CA VAL A 108 -1.17 -14.91 -16.11
C VAL A 108 -0.48 -13.82 -16.94
N ILE A 109 0.81 -13.98 -17.25
CA ILE A 109 1.56 -13.00 -18.05
C ILE A 109 1.16 -13.04 -19.54
N ALA A 110 0.83 -14.21 -20.07
CA ALA A 110 0.53 -14.41 -21.49
C ALA A 110 -0.96 -14.23 -21.83
N HIS A 111 -1.85 -14.17 -20.83
CA HIS A 111 -3.29 -14.13 -21.03
C HIS A 111 -3.79 -12.73 -21.43
N ASP A 112 -4.78 -12.68 -22.33
CA ASP A 112 -5.47 -11.43 -22.66
C ASP A 112 -6.60 -11.17 -21.64
N TRP A 113 -6.41 -10.19 -20.78
CA TRP A 113 -7.31 -9.82 -19.70
C TRP A 113 -8.50 -8.95 -20.13
N ARG A 114 -8.66 -8.66 -21.42
CA ARG A 114 -9.76 -7.83 -21.91
C ARG A 114 -11.10 -8.52 -21.67
N GLY A 115 -11.98 -7.83 -20.95
CA GLY A 115 -13.33 -8.33 -20.67
C GLY A 115 -13.42 -9.36 -19.54
N ILE A 116 -12.32 -9.63 -18.82
CA ILE A 116 -12.32 -10.48 -17.63
C ILE A 116 -12.46 -9.61 -16.40
N ASP A 117 -13.34 -10.04 -15.49
CA ASP A 117 -13.49 -9.38 -14.19
C ASP A 117 -12.31 -9.71 -13.29
N VAL A 118 -11.54 -8.69 -12.93
CA VAL A 118 -10.38 -8.78 -12.06
C VAL A 118 -10.60 -8.09 -10.70
N GLN A 119 -11.84 -7.81 -10.35
CA GLN A 119 -12.23 -7.04 -9.18
C GLN A 119 -11.68 -7.64 -7.87
N THR A 120 -11.65 -8.96 -7.74
CA THR A 120 -11.08 -9.63 -6.57
C THR A 120 -9.58 -9.35 -6.45
N ALA A 121 -8.84 -9.44 -7.55
CA ALA A 121 -7.40 -9.17 -7.58
C ALA A 121 -7.10 -7.69 -7.30
N GLU A 122 -7.89 -6.78 -7.86
CA GLU A 122 -7.81 -5.34 -7.57
C GLU A 122 -8.08 -5.04 -6.09
N THR A 123 -9.09 -5.70 -5.50
CA THR A 123 -9.38 -5.56 -4.06
C THR A 123 -8.22 -6.07 -3.20
N MET A 124 -7.62 -7.19 -3.55
CA MET A 124 -6.44 -7.72 -2.84
C MET A 124 -5.25 -6.75 -2.92
N ALA A 125 -4.98 -6.18 -4.09
CA ALA A 125 -3.94 -5.18 -4.28
C ALA A 125 -4.23 -3.91 -3.46
N PHE A 126 -5.45 -3.42 -3.49
CA PHE A 126 -5.92 -2.24 -2.76
C PHE A 126 -5.79 -2.40 -1.24
N VAL A 127 -6.27 -3.52 -0.69
CA VAL A 127 -6.16 -3.82 0.74
C VAL A 127 -4.70 -3.97 1.16
N THR A 128 -3.90 -4.69 0.38
CA THR A 128 -2.47 -4.88 0.67
C THR A 128 -1.72 -3.56 0.69
N LEU A 129 -1.96 -2.69 -0.30
CA LEU A 129 -1.34 -1.37 -0.36
C LEU A 129 -1.77 -0.49 0.80
N SER A 130 -3.08 -0.45 1.11
CA SER A 130 -3.64 0.31 2.24
C SER A 130 -3.00 -0.09 3.57
N LEU A 131 -2.91 -1.39 3.84
CA LEU A 131 -2.28 -1.90 5.06
C LEU A 131 -0.78 -1.61 5.11
N ALA A 132 -0.09 -1.73 3.98
CA ALA A 132 1.34 -1.41 3.88
C ALA A 132 1.62 0.08 4.17
N GLU A 133 0.78 1.00 3.65
CA GLU A 133 0.89 2.43 3.93
C GLU A 133 0.62 2.76 5.41
N LEU A 134 -0.41 2.15 6.00
CA LEU A 134 -0.70 2.32 7.43
C LEU A 134 0.42 1.77 8.32
N PHE A 135 0.99 0.61 7.95
CA PHE A 135 2.14 0.05 8.66
C PHE A 135 3.37 0.97 8.55
N ARG A 136 3.58 1.54 7.36
CA ARG A 136 4.64 2.52 7.13
C ARG A 136 4.49 3.75 8.01
N ALA A 137 3.27 4.24 8.25
CA ALA A 137 3.03 5.39 9.11
C ALA A 137 3.63 5.20 10.51
N TYR A 138 3.65 3.99 11.03
CA TYR A 138 4.34 3.69 12.30
C TYR A 138 5.86 3.70 12.15
N THR A 139 6.41 3.18 11.06
CA THR A 139 7.86 3.03 10.88
C THR A 139 8.57 4.34 10.57
N VAL A 140 7.86 5.35 10.03
CA VAL A 140 8.44 6.68 9.70
C VAL A 140 8.34 7.70 10.81
N ARG A 141 7.90 7.32 12.03
CA ARG A 141 7.76 8.22 13.17
C ARG A 141 9.08 8.83 13.63
N SER A 142 10.21 8.15 13.42
CA SER A 142 11.54 8.68 13.67
C SER A 142 12.52 8.18 12.61
N GLU A 143 13.48 9.03 12.27
CA GLU A 143 14.58 8.66 11.36
C GLU A 143 15.69 7.85 12.06
N ARG A 144 15.78 7.91 13.38
CA ARG A 144 16.92 7.42 14.16
C ARG A 144 16.55 6.40 15.22
N ALA A 145 15.47 6.66 15.94
CA ALA A 145 15.02 5.77 16.99
C ALA A 145 14.14 4.65 16.42
N SER A 146 14.31 3.44 16.96
CA SER A 146 13.42 2.33 16.56
C SER A 146 12.01 2.54 17.12
N LEU A 147 11.02 1.94 16.45
CA LEU A 147 9.62 1.99 16.85
C LEU A 147 9.42 1.52 18.32
N PHE A 148 10.20 0.53 18.74
CA PHE A 148 10.16 0.01 20.11
C PHE A 148 10.77 0.96 21.14
N GLN A 149 11.75 1.77 20.75
CA GLN A 149 12.35 2.79 21.63
C GLN A 149 11.42 3.98 21.87
N ILE A 150 10.67 4.39 20.83
CA ILE A 150 9.69 5.48 20.94
C ILE A 150 8.44 5.01 21.67
N GLY A 151 8.10 3.72 21.59
CA GLY A 151 6.86 3.13 22.05
C GLY A 151 5.79 3.14 20.95
N VAL A 152 5.35 1.95 20.55
CA VAL A 152 4.38 1.76 19.45
C VAL A 152 3.11 2.57 19.67
N PHE A 153 2.62 2.63 20.90
CA PHE A 153 1.36 3.29 21.29
C PHE A 153 1.54 4.68 21.93
N SER A 154 2.71 5.30 21.80
CA SER A 154 3.00 6.59 22.44
C SER A 154 2.24 7.76 21.79
N ASN A 155 1.90 7.69 20.50
CA ASN A 155 1.11 8.70 19.81
C ASN A 155 -0.36 8.26 19.71
N LYS A 156 -1.22 8.86 20.53
CA LYS A 156 -2.67 8.58 20.53
C LYS A 156 -3.34 8.96 19.20
N TYR A 157 -2.91 10.05 18.59
CA TYR A 157 -3.45 10.52 17.31
C TYR A 157 -3.16 9.53 16.18
N MET A 158 -1.98 8.89 16.21
CA MET A 158 -1.63 7.83 15.27
C MET A 158 -2.56 6.64 15.42
N GLN A 159 -2.88 6.22 16.66
CA GLN A 159 -3.82 5.13 16.91
C GLN A 159 -5.21 5.45 16.37
N TYR A 160 -5.71 6.66 16.59
CA TYR A 160 -7.00 7.09 16.06
C TYR A 160 -7.00 7.16 14.53
N ALA A 161 -5.96 7.72 13.92
CA ALA A 161 -5.84 7.84 12.46
C ALA A 161 -5.79 6.46 11.78
N VAL A 162 -4.96 5.55 12.28
CA VAL A 162 -4.83 4.19 11.76
C VAL A 162 -6.10 3.38 11.99
N GLY A 163 -6.68 3.46 13.18
CA GLY A 163 -7.95 2.81 13.50
C GLY A 163 -9.10 3.28 12.60
N LEU A 164 -9.21 4.59 12.36
CA LEU A 164 -10.18 5.15 11.43
C LEU A 164 -9.95 4.65 10.00
N SER A 165 -8.71 4.68 9.53
CA SER A 165 -8.36 4.24 8.17
C SER A 165 -8.67 2.77 7.95
N ILE A 166 -8.35 1.90 8.91
CA ILE A 166 -8.69 0.46 8.85
C ILE A 166 -10.22 0.27 8.86
N THR A 167 -10.93 0.97 9.74
CA THR A 167 -12.39 0.88 9.80
C THR A 167 -13.03 1.28 8.48
N LEU A 168 -12.61 2.40 7.89
CA LEU A 168 -13.09 2.85 6.59
C LEU A 168 -12.73 1.87 5.47
N LEU A 169 -11.53 1.28 5.49
CA LEU A 169 -11.13 0.24 4.55
C LEU A 169 -12.06 -0.97 4.61
N LEU A 170 -12.35 -1.46 5.81
CA LEU A 170 -13.28 -2.57 6.01
C LEU A 170 -14.69 -2.23 5.54
N ILE A 171 -15.16 -1.01 5.79
CA ILE A 171 -16.47 -0.55 5.32
C ILE A 171 -16.53 -0.53 3.79
N VAL A 172 -15.50 0.00 3.11
CA VAL A 172 -15.44 0.05 1.65
C VAL A 172 -15.43 -1.35 1.03
N CYS A 173 -14.78 -2.32 1.67
CA CYS A 173 -14.74 -3.70 1.17
C CYS A 173 -15.98 -4.52 1.53
N ALA A 174 -16.60 -4.27 2.69
CA ALA A 174 -17.68 -5.11 3.21
C ALA A 174 -19.09 -4.61 2.85
N VAL A 175 -19.28 -3.28 2.68
CA VAL A 175 -20.62 -2.71 2.44
C VAL A 175 -21.00 -2.84 0.96
N PRO A 176 -22.07 -3.61 0.63
CA PRO A 176 -22.43 -3.86 -0.78
C PRO A 176 -22.77 -2.60 -1.59
N PHE A 177 -23.25 -1.56 -0.92
CA PHE A 177 -23.57 -0.27 -1.57
C PHE A 177 -22.32 0.48 -2.02
N LEU A 178 -21.18 0.34 -1.30
CA LEU A 178 -19.92 1.01 -1.61
C LEU A 178 -19.05 0.23 -2.59
N GLN A 179 -19.22 -1.08 -2.67
CA GLN A 179 -18.42 -1.94 -3.53
C GLN A 179 -18.42 -1.49 -5.01
N PRO A 180 -19.56 -1.18 -5.65
CA PRO A 180 -19.54 -0.74 -7.04
C PRO A 180 -18.91 0.65 -7.23
N ILE A 181 -18.94 1.50 -6.19
CA ILE A 181 -18.33 2.84 -6.23
C ILE A 181 -16.80 2.74 -6.21
N PHE A 182 -16.25 1.90 -5.35
CA PHE A 182 -14.81 1.73 -5.15
C PHE A 182 -14.22 0.55 -5.94
N ASN A 183 -15.05 -0.14 -6.71
CA ASN A 183 -14.66 -1.34 -7.45
C ASN A 183 -13.99 -2.39 -6.55
N THR A 184 -14.57 -2.62 -5.37
CA THR A 184 -14.12 -3.60 -4.39
C THR A 184 -15.04 -4.81 -4.34
N HIS A 185 -14.53 -5.93 -3.82
CA HIS A 185 -15.30 -7.15 -3.61
C HIS A 185 -15.00 -7.69 -2.20
N PHE A 186 -15.99 -8.35 -1.59
CA PHE A 186 -15.78 -9.01 -0.31
C PHE A 186 -14.84 -10.21 -0.50
N LEU A 187 -13.74 -10.21 0.23
CA LEU A 187 -12.76 -11.31 0.23
C LEU A 187 -13.21 -12.35 1.26
N SER A 188 -13.77 -13.45 0.77
CA SER A 188 -14.21 -14.58 1.61
C SER A 188 -13.09 -15.62 1.76
#